data_4ddee85b692ceabcf8edce7fdae141bb
#
_entry.id   4ddee85b692ceabcf8edce7fdae141bb
#
_cell.length_a   1.000
_cell.length_b   1.000
_cell.length_c   1.000
_cell.angle_alpha   90.00
_cell.angle_beta   90.00
_cell.angle_gamma   90.00
#
_symmetry.space_group_name_H-M   'P 1'
#
loop_
_entity.id
_entity.type
_entity.pdbx_description
1 polymer ?
#
loop_
_entity_poly.entity_id
_entity_poly.type
_entity_poly.pdbx_seq_one_letter_code
_entity_poly.pdbx_strand_id
1 'polypeptide(L)'
;MTLLDGDNALHVIDLREFTGKSNANVERIKGRIIGEGGRARKNMENLTNTHISVYGRTVSIIGDSTKLRLVVDAISAISSGGMHGAVYDKLEAANRRTKQEKMQLWEDQDVFY
;
A
#
# COMPACT_ATOMS: atom_id res chain seq x y z
N MET A 1 -10.89 -0.81 8.95
CA MET A 1 -10.94 -2.03 9.79
C MET A 1 -9.79 -2.94 9.43
N THR A 2 -9.07 -3.44 10.40
CA THR A 2 -7.90 -4.33 10.18
C THR A 2 -8.15 -5.66 10.87
N LEU A 3 -7.99 -6.75 10.12
CA LEU A 3 -8.08 -8.11 10.63
C LEU A 3 -6.72 -8.79 10.48
N LEU A 4 -6.28 -9.50 11.52
CA LEU A 4 -4.99 -10.17 11.55
C LEU A 4 -5.17 -11.69 11.47
N ASP A 5 -4.34 -12.34 10.66
CA ASP A 5 -4.27 -13.79 10.56
C ASP A 5 -2.79 -14.18 10.45
N GLY A 6 -2.17 -14.53 11.56
CA GLY A 6 -0.73 -14.74 11.63
C GLY A 6 0.04 -13.47 11.31
N ASP A 7 0.97 -13.55 10.36
CA ASP A 7 1.75 -12.41 9.90
C ASP A 7 1.05 -11.58 8.82
N ASN A 8 -0.07 -12.09 8.29
CA ASN A 8 -0.86 -11.40 7.28
C ASN A 8 -2.00 -10.63 7.93
N ALA A 9 -2.39 -9.56 7.29
CA ALA A 9 -3.50 -8.72 7.75
C ALA A 9 -4.35 -8.28 6.56
N LEU A 10 -5.62 -8.03 6.86
CA LEU A 10 -6.57 -7.44 5.92
C LEU A 10 -6.96 -6.07 6.45
N HIS A 11 -6.77 -5.03 5.64
CA HIS A 11 -7.21 -3.68 5.97
C HIS A 11 -8.23 -3.21 4.93
N VAL A 12 -9.37 -2.70 5.39
CA VAL A 12 -10.42 -2.19 4.51
C VAL A 12 -10.58 -0.69 4.71
N ILE A 13 -10.49 0.06 3.61
CA ILE A 13 -10.64 1.50 3.60
C ILE A 13 -11.95 1.87 2.88
N ASP A 14 -12.77 2.70 3.50
CA ASP A 14 -13.93 3.30 2.83
C ASP A 14 -13.49 4.63 2.21
N LEU A 15 -13.55 4.74 0.89
CA LEU A 15 -13.11 5.93 0.17
C LEU A 15 -13.91 7.19 0.53
N ARG A 16 -15.10 7.02 1.09
CA ARG A 16 -15.89 8.17 1.56
C ARG A 16 -15.24 8.90 2.73
N GLU A 17 -14.32 8.27 3.43
CA GLU A 17 -13.54 8.93 4.47
C GLU A 17 -12.69 10.08 3.91
N PHE A 18 -12.31 9.99 2.63
CA PHE A 18 -11.50 11.02 1.96
C PHE A 18 -12.32 12.02 1.16
N THR A 19 -13.54 11.64 0.76
CA THR A 19 -14.33 12.42 -0.22
C THR A 19 -15.66 12.93 0.32
N GLY A 20 -16.06 12.51 1.53
CA GLY A 20 -17.39 12.70 2.01
C GLY A 20 -18.38 11.83 1.23
N LYS A 21 -19.58 12.34 0.99
CA LYS A 21 -20.68 11.56 0.39
C LYS A 21 -20.79 11.68 -1.13
N SER A 22 -19.86 12.35 -1.80
CA SER A 22 -19.94 12.58 -3.24
C SER A 22 -19.49 11.35 -4.02
N ASN A 23 -20.40 10.74 -4.77
CA ASN A 23 -20.06 9.60 -5.64
C ASN A 23 -19.08 9.97 -6.75
N ALA A 24 -19.19 11.19 -7.29
CA ALA A 24 -18.28 11.66 -8.32
C ALA A 24 -16.83 11.71 -7.80
N ASN A 25 -16.65 12.19 -6.58
CA ASN A 25 -15.32 12.24 -5.95
C ASN A 25 -14.79 10.85 -5.63
N VAL A 26 -15.65 9.93 -5.19
CA VAL A 26 -15.27 8.52 -4.95
C VAL A 26 -14.76 7.90 -6.24
N GLU A 27 -15.46 8.07 -7.36
CA GLU A 27 -15.05 7.51 -8.65
C GLU A 27 -13.74 8.12 -9.13
N ARG A 28 -13.52 9.41 -8.92
CA ARG A 28 -12.28 10.08 -9.30
C ARG A 28 -11.09 9.54 -8.52
N ILE A 29 -11.22 9.40 -7.20
CA ILE A 29 -10.15 8.88 -6.34
C ILE A 29 -9.88 7.42 -6.66
N LYS A 30 -10.93 6.65 -6.88
CA LYS A 30 -10.83 5.25 -7.28
C LYS A 30 -10.01 5.09 -8.57
N GLY A 31 -10.28 5.95 -9.57
CA GLY A 31 -9.51 5.99 -10.80
C GLY A 31 -8.04 6.32 -10.57
N ARG A 32 -7.73 7.21 -9.64
CA ARG A 32 -6.34 7.52 -9.28
C ARG A 32 -5.63 6.34 -8.61
N ILE A 33 -6.32 5.63 -7.73
CA ILE A 33 -5.75 4.48 -7.02
C ILE A 33 -5.45 3.33 -7.99
N ILE A 34 -6.38 3.05 -8.89
CA ILE A 34 -6.22 2.00 -9.91
C ILE A 34 -5.19 2.42 -10.95
N GLY A 35 -5.27 3.66 -11.41
CA GLY A 35 -4.41 4.19 -12.46
C GLY A 35 -4.81 3.70 -13.83
N GLU A 36 -4.16 4.22 -14.86
CA GLU A 36 -4.42 3.84 -16.25
C GLU A 36 -4.03 2.37 -16.47
N GLY A 37 -4.98 1.56 -16.92
CA GLY A 37 -4.76 0.13 -17.13
C GLY A 37 -4.41 -0.66 -15.88
N GLY A 38 -4.72 -0.12 -14.70
CA GLY A 38 -4.42 -0.77 -13.42
C GLY A 38 -2.96 -0.64 -12.99
N ARG A 39 -2.17 0.22 -13.63
CA ARG A 39 -0.72 0.33 -13.38
C ARG A 39 -0.39 0.84 -12.00
N ALA A 40 -1.14 1.82 -11.49
CA ALA A 40 -0.88 2.37 -10.15
C ALA A 40 -1.09 1.31 -9.09
N ARG A 41 -2.18 0.57 -9.17
CA ARG A 41 -2.48 -0.53 -8.24
C ARG A 41 -1.39 -1.60 -8.30
N LYS A 42 -1.02 -2.04 -9.49
CA LYS A 42 0.02 -3.07 -9.66
C LYS A 42 1.38 -2.63 -9.13
N ASN A 43 1.76 -1.38 -9.37
CA ASN A 43 3.02 -0.84 -8.86
C ASN A 43 3.04 -0.86 -7.33
N MET A 44 1.97 -0.44 -6.68
CA MET A 44 1.87 -0.49 -5.22
C MET A 44 1.92 -1.93 -4.72
N GLU A 45 1.20 -2.85 -5.37
CA GLU A 45 1.23 -4.27 -5.00
C GLU A 45 2.63 -4.86 -5.09
N ASN A 46 3.34 -4.56 -6.18
CA ASN A 46 4.69 -5.08 -6.40
C ASN A 46 5.71 -4.50 -5.43
N LEU A 47 5.62 -3.20 -5.14
CA LEU A 47 6.56 -2.52 -4.24
C LEU A 47 6.39 -2.95 -2.78
N THR A 48 5.19 -3.34 -2.39
CA THR A 48 4.87 -3.68 -1.00
C THR A 48 4.57 -5.16 -0.78
N ASN A 49 4.54 -5.95 -1.86
CA ASN A 49 4.18 -7.37 -1.82
C ASN A 49 2.82 -7.60 -1.13
N THR A 50 1.84 -6.79 -1.53
CA THR A 50 0.47 -6.88 -1.02
C THR A 50 -0.51 -7.09 -2.16
N HIS A 51 -1.75 -7.43 -1.83
CA HIS A 51 -2.86 -7.49 -2.78
C HIS A 51 -3.85 -6.37 -2.50
N ILE A 52 -4.17 -5.60 -3.52
CA ILE A 52 -5.10 -4.47 -3.41
C ILE A 52 -6.31 -4.76 -4.29
N SER A 53 -7.50 -4.79 -3.69
CA SER A 53 -8.77 -4.98 -4.40
C SER A 53 -9.63 -3.73 -4.22
N VAL A 54 -10.14 -3.20 -5.33
CA VAL A 54 -11.04 -2.05 -5.30
C VAL A 54 -12.42 -2.51 -5.72
N TYR A 55 -13.39 -2.35 -4.83
CA TYR A 55 -14.76 -2.76 -5.08
C TYR A 55 -15.73 -1.70 -4.55
N GLY A 56 -16.60 -1.20 -5.45
CA GLY A 56 -17.50 -0.14 -5.07
C GLY A 56 -16.76 1.08 -4.53
N ARG A 57 -17.01 1.44 -3.28
CA ARG A 57 -16.34 2.55 -2.58
C ARG A 57 -15.29 2.08 -1.59
N THR A 58 -14.96 0.79 -1.58
CA THR A 58 -14.01 0.23 -0.62
C THR A 58 -12.75 -0.24 -1.31
N VAL A 59 -11.63 -0.12 -0.60
CA VAL A 59 -10.35 -0.67 -1.00
C VAL A 59 -9.91 -1.65 0.07
N SER A 60 -9.67 -2.89 -0.33
CA SER A 60 -9.22 -3.96 0.57
C SER A 60 -7.76 -4.28 0.27
N ILE A 61 -6.94 -4.32 1.31
CA ILE A 61 -5.51 -4.58 1.19
C ILE A 61 -5.17 -5.79 2.04
N ILE A 62 -4.56 -6.79 1.41
CA ILE A 62 -4.14 -8.02 2.09
C ILE A 62 -2.63 -8.17 1.93
N GLY A 63 -1.93 -8.40 3.02
CA GLY A 63 -0.50 -8.63 2.98
C GLY A 63 0.12 -8.66 4.36
N ASP A 64 1.46 -8.62 4.40
CA ASP A 64 2.22 -8.58 5.63
C ASP A 64 1.83 -7.34 6.44
N SER A 65 1.54 -7.51 7.72
CA SER A 65 1.11 -6.43 8.60
C SER A 65 2.11 -5.26 8.64
N THR A 66 3.40 -5.54 8.46
CA THR A 66 4.43 -4.50 8.46
C THR A 66 4.36 -3.62 7.22
N LYS A 67 3.80 -4.12 6.12
CA LYS A 67 3.69 -3.40 4.85
C LYS A 67 2.35 -2.69 4.68
N LEU A 68 1.31 -3.15 5.38
CA LEU A 68 -0.04 -2.58 5.23
C LEU A 68 -0.08 -1.08 5.49
N ARG A 69 0.62 -0.61 6.51
CA ARG A 69 0.63 0.81 6.84
C ARG A 69 1.22 1.65 5.72
N LEU A 70 2.26 1.15 5.06
CA LEU A 70 2.87 1.82 3.92
C LEU A 70 1.87 1.97 2.77
N VAL A 71 1.10 0.93 2.50
CA VAL A 71 0.08 0.95 1.44
C VAL A 71 -1.06 1.88 1.80
N VAL A 72 -1.53 1.85 3.04
CA VAL A 72 -2.58 2.75 3.53
C VAL A 72 -2.14 4.21 3.38
N ASP A 73 -0.92 4.53 3.80
CA ASP A 73 -0.37 5.87 3.68
C ASP A 73 -0.24 6.29 2.21
N ALA A 74 0.17 5.38 1.34
CA ALA A 74 0.28 5.63 -0.10
C ALA A 74 -1.09 5.93 -0.72
N ILE A 75 -2.09 5.14 -0.39
CA ILE A 75 -3.46 5.34 -0.89
C ILE A 75 -4.02 6.67 -0.38
N SER A 76 -3.77 6.98 0.88
CA SER A 76 -4.16 8.26 1.49
C SER A 76 -3.53 9.44 0.75
N ALA A 77 -2.24 9.36 0.45
CA ALA A 77 -1.52 10.40 -0.27
C ALA A 77 -2.06 10.60 -1.68
N ILE A 78 -2.31 9.53 -2.42
CA ILE A 78 -2.90 9.57 -3.76
C ILE A 78 -4.32 10.15 -3.71
N SER A 79 -5.11 9.76 -2.71
CA SER A 79 -6.48 10.24 -2.53
C SER A 79 -6.52 11.74 -2.24
N SER A 80 -5.51 12.25 -1.57
CA SER A 80 -5.39 13.69 -1.24
C SER A 80 -4.79 14.53 -2.36
N GLY A 81 -4.53 13.92 -3.52
CA GLY A 81 -4.00 14.62 -4.69
C GLY A 81 -2.48 14.55 -4.84
N GLY A 82 -1.80 13.70 -4.05
CA GLY A 82 -0.37 13.51 -4.15
C GLY A 82 0.04 12.93 -5.51
N MET A 83 1.26 13.22 -5.93
CA MET A 83 1.79 12.71 -7.19
C MET A 83 2.21 11.25 -7.03
N HIS A 84 1.83 10.41 -7.99
CA HIS A 84 2.15 8.97 -7.96
C HIS A 84 3.66 8.71 -7.87
N GLY A 85 4.46 9.48 -8.61
CA GLY A 85 5.91 9.32 -8.58
C GLY A 85 6.50 9.49 -7.18
N ALA A 86 6.07 10.53 -6.46
CA ALA A 86 6.55 10.77 -5.09
C ALA A 86 6.13 9.64 -4.14
N VAL A 87 4.93 9.10 -4.31
CA VAL A 87 4.43 7.97 -3.51
C VAL A 87 5.27 6.73 -3.78
N TYR A 88 5.55 6.43 -5.03
CA TYR A 88 6.38 5.28 -5.41
C TYR A 88 7.80 5.40 -4.86
N ASP A 89 8.39 6.59 -4.89
CA ASP A 89 9.72 6.84 -4.35
C ASP A 89 9.77 6.51 -2.86
N LYS A 90 8.76 6.89 -2.10
CA LYS A 90 8.67 6.55 -0.68
C LYS A 90 8.54 5.05 -0.45
N LEU A 91 7.73 4.37 -1.25
CA LEU A 91 7.56 2.93 -1.16
C LEU A 91 8.85 2.18 -1.51
N GLU A 92 9.55 2.62 -2.54
CA GLU A 92 10.84 2.04 -2.92
C GLU A 92 11.88 2.24 -1.83
N ALA A 93 11.94 3.43 -1.24
CA ALA A 93 12.88 3.71 -0.15
C ALA A 93 12.62 2.82 1.06
N ALA A 94 11.34 2.63 1.43
CA ALA A 94 10.96 1.75 2.53
C ALA A 94 11.31 0.29 2.23
N ASN A 95 11.09 -0.14 0.99
CA ASN A 95 11.41 -1.50 0.56
C ASN A 95 12.93 -1.77 0.58
N ARG A 96 13.73 -0.80 0.13
CA ARG A 96 15.20 -0.91 0.20
C ARG A 96 15.68 -1.00 1.64
N ARG A 97 15.11 -0.19 2.54
CA ARG A 97 15.46 -0.21 3.96
C ARG A 97 15.19 -1.58 4.58
N THR A 98 14.04 -2.16 4.29
CA THR A 98 13.67 -3.49 4.77
C THR A 98 14.65 -4.56 4.28
N LYS A 99 15.04 -4.49 3.00
CA LYS A 99 16.02 -5.42 2.43
C LYS A 99 17.39 -5.30 3.09
N GLN A 100 17.83 -4.08 3.35
CA GLN A 100 19.11 -3.84 4.03
C GLN A 100 19.11 -4.40 5.44
N GLU A 101 18.05 -4.21 6.18
CA GLU A 101 17.89 -4.77 7.53
C GLU A 101 17.94 -6.29 7.51
N LYS A 102 17.27 -6.92 6.56
CA LYS A 102 17.33 -8.38 6.40
C LYS A 102 18.73 -8.88 6.05
N MET A 103 19.41 -8.20 5.15
CA MET A 103 20.77 -8.57 4.77
C MET A 103 21.73 -8.44 5.96
N GLN A 104 21.57 -7.41 6.77
CA GLN A 104 22.40 -7.23 7.95
C GLN A 104 22.18 -8.33 8.98
N LEU A 105 20.95 -8.78 9.15
CA LEU A 105 20.64 -9.92 10.03
C LEU A 105 21.33 -11.20 9.55
N TRP A 106 21.36 -11.43 8.25
CA TRP A 106 22.06 -12.58 7.67
C TRP A 106 23.57 -12.49 7.90
N GLU A 107 24.17 -11.31 7.73
CA GLU A 107 25.59 -11.09 7.99
C GLU A 107 25.93 -11.32 9.46
N ASP A 108 25.09 -10.84 10.38
CA ASP A 108 25.28 -11.04 11.82
C ASP A 108 25.20 -12.52 12.20
N GLN A 109 24.39 -13.31 11.51
CA GLN A 109 24.32 -14.76 11.72
C GLN A 109 25.58 -15.47 11.23
N ASP A 110 26.14 -15.03 10.11
CA ASP A 110 27.35 -15.63 9.54
C ASP A 110 28.57 -15.44 10.43
N VAL A 111 28.59 -14.38 11.25
CA VAL A 111 29.68 -14.09 12.17
C VAL A 111 29.84 -15.18 13.26
N PHE A 112 28.79 -15.92 13.55
CA PHE A 112 28.82 -16.97 14.58
C PHE A 112 29.27 -18.33 14.08
N TYR A 113 29.61 -18.45 12.82
CA TYR A 113 30.14 -19.66 12.24
C TYR A 113 31.62 -19.49 11.90
#